data_6c944d22379986057ff38d41002214a4
#
_entry.id   6c944d22379986057ff38d41002214a4
#
_cell.length_a   1.000
_cell.length_b   1.000
_cell.length_c   1.000
_cell.angle_alpha   90.00
_cell.angle_beta   90.00
_cell.angle_gamma   90.00
#
_symmetry.space_group_name_H-M   'P 1'
#
loop_
_entity.id
_entity.type
_entity.pdbx_description
1 polymer ?
#
loop_
_entity_poly.entity_id
_entity_poly.type
_entity_poly.pdbx_seq_one_letter_code
_entity_poly.pdbx_strand_id
1 'polypeptide(L)'
;NPLGKKFIEYSSKGELVPDELTVELWRKHVESSTSKGEFHPEHDMLVLDGIPRNTHQVKMMSEAIDVRAVLHLACSDMSKMEERIQRRALKENRMDDGNIEVIRQRFETYKEETQHVLDCYPNDIIHDIDSTNSPAKVLRDILSVIVKLEMAT
;
A
#
# COMPACT_ATOMS: atom_id res chain seq x y z
N ASN A 1 16.64 7.36 -15.12
CA ASN A 1 15.53 8.25 -14.94
C ASN A 1 15.88 9.28 -13.86
N PRO A 2 15.81 10.60 -14.12
CA PRO A 2 16.18 11.65 -13.16
C PRO A 2 15.35 11.60 -11.88
N LEU A 3 14.06 11.23 -11.94
CA LEU A 3 13.18 11.10 -10.79
C LEU A 3 13.61 9.94 -9.87
N GLY A 4 13.99 8.80 -10.44
CA GLY A 4 14.49 7.68 -9.66
C GLY A 4 15.79 8.03 -8.92
N LYS A 5 16.66 8.86 -9.48
CA LYS A 5 17.86 9.37 -8.79
C LYS A 5 17.50 10.24 -7.60
N LYS A 6 16.54 11.16 -7.74
CA LYS A 6 16.03 11.99 -6.63
C LYS A 6 15.42 11.12 -5.53
N PHE A 7 14.61 10.12 -5.90
CA PHE A 7 14.02 9.20 -4.93
C PHE A 7 15.10 8.49 -4.10
N ILE A 8 16.15 7.96 -4.76
CA ILE A 8 17.28 7.30 -4.09
C ILE A 8 18.02 8.29 -3.18
N GLU A 9 18.15 9.55 -3.60
CA GLU A 9 18.80 10.57 -2.80
C GLU A 9 18.10 10.83 -1.46
N TYR A 10 16.76 11.01 -1.46
CA TYR A 10 15.97 11.14 -0.23
C TYR A 10 16.04 9.87 0.62
N SER A 11 15.82 8.72 0.01
CA SER A 11 15.81 7.42 0.70
C SER A 11 17.18 7.10 1.34
N SER A 12 18.29 7.42 0.67
CA SER A 12 19.64 7.15 1.20
C SER A 12 20.02 8.05 2.37
N LYS A 13 19.39 9.23 2.48
CA LYS A 13 19.55 10.15 3.62
C LYS A 13 18.61 9.84 4.78
N GLY A 14 17.69 8.87 4.62
CA GLY A 14 16.63 8.59 5.58
C GLY A 14 15.55 9.68 5.65
N GLU A 15 15.52 10.57 4.65
CA GLU A 15 14.51 11.62 4.54
C GLU A 15 13.21 11.05 3.94
N LEU A 16 12.07 11.66 4.32
CA LEU A 16 10.79 11.32 3.72
C LEU A 16 10.79 11.80 2.26
N VAL A 17 10.45 10.89 1.36
CA VAL A 17 10.27 11.22 -0.06
C VAL A 17 9.02 12.09 -0.20
N PRO A 18 9.06 13.25 -0.86
CA PRO A 18 7.90 14.10 -1.08
C PRO A 18 6.77 13.35 -1.83
N ASP A 19 5.53 13.62 -1.44
CA ASP A 19 4.33 13.00 -2.04
C ASP A 19 4.26 13.22 -3.55
N GLU A 20 4.57 14.44 -3.99
CA GLU A 20 4.58 14.81 -5.41
C GLU A 20 5.55 13.94 -6.21
N LEU A 21 6.76 13.70 -5.66
CA LEU A 21 7.75 12.86 -6.32
C LEU A 21 7.29 11.39 -6.36
N THR A 22 6.68 10.91 -5.29
CA THR A 22 6.16 9.54 -5.20
C THR A 22 5.04 9.32 -6.21
N VAL A 23 4.05 10.21 -6.26
CA VAL A 23 2.91 10.12 -7.19
C VAL A 23 3.36 10.34 -8.65
N GLU A 24 4.32 11.23 -8.92
CA GLU A 24 4.87 11.43 -10.25
C GLU A 24 5.62 10.18 -10.75
N LEU A 25 6.39 9.52 -9.90
CA LEU A 25 7.07 8.26 -10.24
C LEU A 25 6.08 7.16 -10.57
N TRP A 26 5.04 7.00 -9.76
CA TRP A 26 3.96 6.05 -10.00
C TRP A 26 3.28 6.34 -11.34
N ARG A 27 2.86 7.58 -11.60
CA ARG A 27 2.19 7.98 -12.85
C ARG A 27 3.04 7.65 -14.06
N LYS A 28 4.33 8.01 -14.05
CA LYS A 28 5.25 7.68 -15.14
C LYS A 28 5.46 6.19 -15.34
N HIS A 29 5.41 5.41 -14.27
CA HIS A 29 5.49 3.96 -14.37
C HIS A 29 4.27 3.39 -15.09
N VAL A 30 3.07 3.80 -14.68
CA VAL A 30 1.81 3.38 -15.32
C VAL A 30 1.79 3.80 -16.80
N GLU A 31 2.12 5.06 -17.11
CA GLU A 31 2.21 5.56 -18.50
C GLU A 31 3.20 4.74 -19.35
N SER A 32 4.36 4.41 -18.77
CA SER A 32 5.37 3.59 -19.46
C SER A 32 4.87 2.17 -19.72
N SER A 33 4.23 1.54 -18.75
CA SER A 33 3.68 0.18 -18.90
C SER A 33 2.55 0.14 -19.93
N THR A 34 1.69 1.15 -19.92
CA THR A 34 0.63 1.32 -20.93
C THR A 34 1.22 1.50 -22.34
N SER A 35 2.23 2.37 -22.48
CA SER A 35 2.87 2.61 -23.78
C SER A 35 3.60 1.39 -24.35
N LYS A 36 4.04 0.48 -23.50
CA LYS A 36 4.66 -0.78 -23.89
C LYS A 36 3.66 -1.92 -24.14
N GLY A 37 2.36 -1.70 -23.87
CA GLY A 37 1.35 -2.74 -23.94
C GLY A 37 1.45 -3.79 -22.81
N GLU A 38 2.12 -3.44 -21.70
CA GLU A 38 2.23 -4.28 -20.50
C GLU A 38 1.01 -4.11 -19.57
N PHE A 39 0.27 -3.01 -19.73
CA PHE A 39 -0.93 -2.67 -18.98
C PHE A 39 -1.95 -2.00 -19.91
N HIS A 40 -3.21 -2.45 -19.84
CA HIS A 40 -4.31 -1.94 -20.66
C HIS A 40 -5.39 -1.36 -19.74
N PRO A 41 -5.44 -0.04 -19.53
CA PRO A 41 -6.37 0.59 -18.57
C PRO A 41 -7.85 0.26 -18.78
N GLU A 42 -8.23 -0.06 -20.03
CA GLU A 42 -9.61 -0.41 -20.40
C GLU A 42 -10.04 -1.81 -19.93
N HIS A 43 -9.08 -2.70 -19.63
CA HIS A 43 -9.35 -4.12 -19.37
C HIS A 43 -8.64 -4.67 -18.14
N ASP A 44 -7.51 -4.07 -17.76
CA ASP A 44 -6.68 -4.59 -16.68
C ASP A 44 -7.00 -3.90 -15.35
N MET A 45 -6.91 -4.65 -14.27
CA MET A 45 -7.04 -4.15 -12.91
C MET A 45 -5.66 -3.82 -12.35
N LEU A 46 -5.48 -2.57 -11.88
CA LEU A 46 -4.26 -2.14 -11.22
C LEU A 46 -4.36 -2.39 -9.72
N VAL A 47 -3.43 -3.16 -9.17
CA VAL A 47 -3.30 -3.35 -7.72
C VAL A 47 -2.18 -2.47 -7.20
N LEU A 48 -2.51 -1.61 -6.24
CA LEU A 48 -1.55 -0.70 -5.60
C LEU A 48 -1.23 -1.19 -4.19
N ASP A 49 0.06 -1.26 -3.87
CA ASP A 49 0.56 -1.56 -2.52
C ASP A 49 1.53 -0.47 -2.06
N GLY A 50 1.24 0.12 -0.89
CA GLY A 50 2.04 1.18 -0.30
C GLY A 50 1.85 2.59 -0.89
N ILE A 51 0.84 2.78 -1.75
CA ILE A 51 0.38 4.07 -2.26
C ILE A 51 -1.12 4.00 -2.58
N PRO A 52 -1.96 5.00 -2.19
CA PRO A 52 -1.64 6.18 -1.37
C PRO A 52 -1.39 5.82 0.10
N ARG A 53 -0.57 6.63 0.79
CA ARG A 53 -0.27 6.48 2.23
C ARG A 53 -0.93 7.54 3.10
N ASN A 54 -1.36 8.64 2.51
CA ASN A 54 -2.00 9.76 3.20
C ASN A 54 -3.07 10.40 2.31
N THR A 55 -3.85 11.29 2.91
CA THR A 55 -4.96 11.97 2.22
C THR A 55 -4.51 12.89 1.10
N HIS A 56 -3.28 13.42 1.16
CA HIS A 56 -2.72 14.24 0.10
C HIS A 56 -2.47 13.40 -1.16
N GLN A 57 -1.83 12.24 -1.02
CA GLN A 57 -1.63 11.30 -2.12
C GLN A 57 -2.98 10.82 -2.70
N VAL A 58 -3.99 10.54 -1.85
CA VAL A 58 -5.34 10.19 -2.33
C VAL A 58 -5.87 11.26 -3.27
N LYS A 59 -5.81 12.55 -2.86
CA LYS A 59 -6.28 13.67 -3.69
C LYS A 59 -5.50 13.80 -5.01
N MET A 60 -4.18 13.64 -4.95
CA MET A 60 -3.33 13.72 -6.15
C MET A 60 -3.60 12.61 -7.17
N MET A 61 -4.06 11.45 -6.70
CA MET A 61 -4.31 10.27 -7.53
C MET A 61 -5.76 10.16 -8.00
N SER A 62 -6.71 10.81 -7.34
CA SER A 62 -8.15 10.66 -7.58
C SER A 62 -8.61 10.98 -9.01
N GLU A 63 -7.90 11.86 -9.72
CA GLU A 63 -8.21 12.18 -11.11
C GLU A 63 -7.65 11.17 -12.12
N ALA A 64 -6.72 10.30 -11.68
CA ALA A 64 -5.99 9.39 -12.54
C ALA A 64 -6.46 7.93 -12.42
N ILE A 65 -7.18 7.58 -11.34
CA ILE A 65 -7.62 6.21 -11.07
C ILE A 65 -9.08 6.16 -10.63
N ASP A 66 -9.78 5.10 -11.04
CA ASP A 66 -11.09 4.71 -10.51
C ASP A 66 -10.89 3.58 -9.49
N VAL A 67 -11.04 3.90 -8.20
CA VAL A 67 -10.83 2.95 -7.11
C VAL A 67 -12.06 2.07 -6.95
N ARG A 68 -11.94 0.79 -7.31
CA ARG A 68 -13.03 -0.20 -7.27
C ARG A 68 -13.11 -0.94 -5.94
N ALA A 69 -12.00 -1.09 -5.25
CA ALA A 69 -11.94 -1.67 -3.91
C ALA A 69 -10.73 -1.17 -3.12
N VAL A 70 -10.91 -1.10 -1.81
CA VAL A 70 -9.84 -0.85 -0.84
C VAL A 70 -9.71 -2.10 0.04
N LEU A 71 -8.57 -2.77 -0.05
CA LEU A 71 -8.27 -3.96 0.75
C LEU A 71 -7.51 -3.52 2.00
N HIS A 72 -8.24 -3.29 3.09
CA HIS A 72 -7.65 -2.89 4.37
C HIS A 72 -7.13 -4.12 5.11
N LEU A 73 -5.80 -4.23 5.23
CA LEU A 73 -5.16 -5.30 5.99
C LEU A 73 -5.22 -4.98 7.49
N ALA A 74 -6.36 -5.26 8.11
CA ALA A 74 -6.60 -5.02 9.52
C ALA A 74 -5.77 -5.96 10.39
N CYS A 75 -5.37 -5.48 11.59
CA CYS A 75 -4.67 -6.27 12.57
C CYS A 75 -5.61 -6.57 13.75
N SER A 76 -6.03 -7.82 13.90
CA SER A 76 -6.85 -8.27 15.02
C SER A 76 -6.02 -8.72 16.24
N ASP A 77 -4.72 -8.98 16.07
CA ASP A 77 -3.81 -9.47 17.11
C ASP A 77 -2.42 -8.81 16.98
N MET A 78 -2.18 -7.82 17.82
CA MET A 78 -0.92 -7.05 17.85
C MET A 78 0.30 -7.92 18.14
N SER A 79 0.19 -8.89 19.04
CA SER A 79 1.33 -9.75 19.42
C SER A 79 1.84 -10.54 18.20
N LYS A 80 0.93 -11.08 17.41
CA LYS A 80 1.29 -11.77 16.16
C LYS A 80 1.91 -10.84 15.13
N MET A 81 1.45 -9.59 15.07
CA MET A 81 1.99 -8.61 14.14
C MET A 81 3.40 -8.20 14.53
N GLU A 82 3.64 -7.92 15.83
CA GLU A 82 4.98 -7.63 16.36
C GLU A 82 5.95 -8.76 16.02
N GLU A 83 5.56 -10.01 16.27
CA GLU A 83 6.38 -11.19 15.94
C GLU A 83 6.71 -11.28 14.44
N ARG A 84 5.75 -11.01 13.57
CA ARG A 84 5.97 -11.01 12.11
C ARG A 84 6.93 -9.91 11.66
N ILE A 85 6.78 -8.71 12.20
CA ILE A 85 7.66 -7.58 11.86
C ILE A 85 9.08 -7.89 12.31
N GLN A 86 9.26 -8.42 13.53
CA GLN A 86 10.57 -8.83 14.03
C GLN A 86 11.21 -9.94 13.16
N ARG A 87 10.44 -10.96 12.78
CA ARG A 87 10.94 -12.03 11.89
C ARG A 87 11.33 -11.49 10.53
N ARG A 88 10.59 -10.51 9.99
CA ARG A 88 10.93 -9.85 8.73
C ARG A 88 12.21 -9.03 8.87
N ALA A 89 12.35 -8.27 9.97
CA ALA A 89 13.55 -7.51 10.26
C ALA A 89 14.82 -8.36 10.26
N LEU A 90 14.75 -9.53 10.91
CA LEU A 90 15.86 -10.48 10.93
C LEU A 90 16.21 -11.04 9.54
N LYS A 91 15.19 -11.32 8.70
CA LYS A 91 15.41 -11.84 7.35
C LYS A 91 15.95 -10.80 6.37
N GLU A 92 15.48 -9.56 6.48
CA GLU A 92 15.76 -8.48 5.53
C GLU A 92 16.85 -7.52 6.03
N ASN A 93 17.48 -7.84 7.17
CA ASN A 93 18.52 -7.02 7.81
C ASN A 93 18.08 -5.57 8.09
N ARG A 94 16.81 -5.40 8.46
CA ARG A 94 16.21 -4.11 8.83
C ARG A 94 16.43 -3.85 10.31
N MET A 95 17.52 -3.19 10.64
CA MET A 95 17.96 -2.93 12.03
C MET A 95 16.94 -2.10 12.84
N ASP A 96 16.18 -1.23 12.18
CA ASP A 96 15.17 -0.35 12.75
C ASP A 96 13.87 -1.09 13.17
N ASP A 97 13.58 -2.24 12.58
CA ASP A 97 12.44 -3.09 12.95
C ASP A 97 12.78 -4.10 14.09
N GLY A 98 13.98 -4.03 14.67
CA GLY A 98 14.39 -4.90 15.79
C GLY A 98 13.92 -4.43 17.17
N ASN A 99 13.49 -3.17 17.31
CA ASN A 99 13.02 -2.59 18.58
C ASN A 99 11.50 -2.59 18.66
N ILE A 100 10.95 -3.27 19.69
CA ILE A 100 9.49 -3.39 19.91
C ILE A 100 8.82 -2.02 20.08
N GLU A 101 9.47 -1.05 20.73
CA GLU A 101 8.91 0.29 20.94
C GLU A 101 8.78 1.03 19.62
N VAL A 102 9.80 0.92 18.76
CA VAL A 102 9.76 1.50 17.40
C VAL A 102 8.66 0.85 16.55
N ILE A 103 8.49 -0.47 16.66
CA ILE A 103 7.42 -1.21 15.97
C ILE A 103 6.05 -0.71 16.42
N ARG A 104 5.82 -0.56 17.72
CA ARG A 104 4.55 -0.07 18.28
C ARG A 104 4.26 1.36 17.87
N GLN A 105 5.26 2.24 17.95
CA GLN A 105 5.09 3.64 17.51
C GLN A 105 4.73 3.73 16.02
N ARG A 106 5.42 2.97 15.16
CA ARG A 106 5.09 2.89 13.72
C ARG A 106 3.68 2.37 13.49
N PHE A 107 3.25 1.42 14.31
CA PHE A 107 1.90 0.86 14.18
C PHE A 107 0.82 1.88 14.55
N GLU A 108 1.01 2.64 15.63
CA GLU A 108 0.06 3.70 16.01
C GLU A 108 -0.01 4.78 14.91
N THR A 109 1.15 5.24 14.42
CA THR A 109 1.19 6.19 13.29
C THR A 109 0.48 5.63 12.05
N TYR A 110 0.75 4.37 11.69
CA TYR A 110 0.06 3.71 10.58
C TYR A 110 -1.45 3.65 10.78
N LYS A 111 -1.91 3.31 11.98
CA LYS A 111 -3.34 3.22 12.30
C LYS A 111 -4.03 4.57 12.15
N GLU A 112 -3.41 5.64 12.65
CA GLU A 112 -3.94 7.00 12.51
C GLU A 112 -3.97 7.44 11.03
N GLU A 113 -2.86 7.30 10.31
CA GLU A 113 -2.78 7.67 8.89
C GLU A 113 -3.71 6.84 8.01
N THR A 114 -3.81 5.52 8.26
CA THR A 114 -4.68 4.62 7.51
C THR A 114 -6.15 4.98 7.71
N GLN A 115 -6.57 5.32 8.92
CA GLN A 115 -7.95 5.73 9.16
C GLN A 115 -8.32 6.94 8.29
N HIS A 116 -7.46 7.96 8.22
CA HIS A 116 -7.70 9.12 7.37
C HIS A 116 -7.73 8.80 5.88
N VAL A 117 -6.94 7.81 5.43
CA VAL A 117 -7.00 7.34 4.04
C VAL A 117 -8.32 6.60 3.79
N LEU A 118 -8.74 5.73 4.70
CA LEU A 118 -10.01 5.00 4.58
C LEU A 118 -11.21 5.95 4.53
N ASP A 119 -11.19 7.02 5.34
CA ASP A 119 -12.25 8.04 5.36
C ASP A 119 -12.42 8.78 4.00
N CYS A 120 -11.44 8.68 3.10
CA CYS A 120 -11.54 9.23 1.74
C CYS A 120 -12.39 8.37 0.79
N TYR A 121 -12.73 7.14 1.16
CA TYR A 121 -13.43 6.19 0.30
C TYR A 121 -14.79 5.79 0.86
N PRO A 122 -15.78 5.47 0.00
CA PRO A 122 -17.06 4.93 0.43
C PRO A 122 -16.90 3.59 1.16
N ASN A 123 -17.70 3.36 2.20
CA ASN A 123 -17.60 2.15 3.01
C ASN A 123 -17.91 0.85 2.24
N ASP A 124 -18.71 0.93 1.20
CA ASP A 124 -19.13 -0.22 0.38
C ASP A 124 -18.01 -0.80 -0.48
N ILE A 125 -16.94 -0.03 -0.73
CA ILE A 125 -15.74 -0.52 -1.44
C ILE A 125 -14.60 -0.87 -0.49
N ILE A 126 -14.73 -0.66 0.83
CA ILE A 126 -13.70 -1.01 1.80
C ILE A 126 -13.94 -2.44 2.29
N HIS A 127 -12.91 -3.28 2.19
CA HIS A 127 -12.94 -4.68 2.59
C HIS A 127 -11.85 -4.96 3.63
N ASP A 128 -12.26 -5.26 4.87
CA ASP A 128 -11.33 -5.62 5.93
C ASP A 128 -10.85 -7.06 5.77
N ILE A 129 -9.54 -7.22 5.70
CA ILE A 129 -8.86 -8.51 5.62
C ILE A 129 -8.01 -8.68 6.88
N ASP A 130 -8.31 -9.72 7.67
CA ASP A 130 -7.52 -10.00 8.88
C ASP A 130 -6.11 -10.47 8.53
N SER A 131 -5.17 -9.53 8.60
CA SER A 131 -3.75 -9.76 8.28
C SER A 131 -3.03 -10.64 9.30
N THR A 132 -3.62 -10.95 10.46
CA THR A 132 -3.03 -11.85 11.48
C THR A 132 -3.18 -13.33 11.14
N ASN A 133 -3.99 -13.66 10.16
CA ASN A 133 -4.13 -15.02 9.62
C ASN A 133 -2.86 -15.48 8.87
N SER A 134 -2.81 -16.76 8.51
CA SER A 134 -1.72 -17.27 7.66
C SER A 134 -1.67 -16.56 6.31
N PRO A 135 -0.49 -16.40 5.68
CA PRO A 135 -0.38 -15.75 4.37
C PRO A 135 -1.30 -16.34 3.30
N ALA A 136 -1.48 -17.67 3.30
CA ALA A 136 -2.38 -18.35 2.37
C ALA A 136 -3.85 -17.95 2.59
N LYS A 137 -4.27 -17.79 3.85
CA LYS A 137 -5.63 -17.37 4.18
C LYS A 137 -5.85 -15.90 3.81
N VAL A 138 -4.90 -15.03 4.12
CA VAL A 138 -4.94 -13.62 3.71
C VAL A 138 -5.08 -13.50 2.18
N LEU A 139 -4.24 -14.24 1.43
CA LEU A 139 -4.31 -14.25 -0.03
C LEU A 139 -5.67 -14.75 -0.55
N ARG A 140 -6.20 -15.83 0.01
CA ARG A 140 -7.52 -16.35 -0.34
C ARG A 140 -8.61 -15.28 -0.13
N ASP A 141 -8.57 -14.58 1.00
CA ASP A 141 -9.58 -13.59 1.37
C ASP A 141 -9.48 -12.36 0.43
N ILE A 142 -8.27 -11.92 0.05
CA ILE A 142 -8.03 -10.91 -0.97
C ILE A 142 -8.60 -11.35 -2.33
N LEU A 143 -8.23 -12.55 -2.80
CA LEU A 143 -8.71 -13.07 -4.08
C LEU A 143 -10.23 -13.21 -4.12
N SER A 144 -10.86 -13.52 -2.99
CA SER A 144 -12.33 -13.59 -2.91
C SER A 144 -13.01 -12.24 -3.16
N VAL A 145 -12.37 -11.12 -2.83
CA VAL A 145 -12.85 -9.78 -3.17
C VAL A 145 -12.65 -9.51 -4.65
N ILE A 146 -11.46 -9.77 -5.18
CA ILE A 146 -11.11 -9.52 -6.59
C ILE A 146 -12.05 -10.27 -7.53
N VAL A 147 -12.29 -11.56 -7.28
CA VAL A 147 -13.20 -12.38 -8.11
C VAL A 147 -14.63 -11.79 -8.13
N LYS A 148 -15.11 -11.26 -7.01
CA LYS A 148 -16.43 -10.61 -6.97
C LYS A 148 -16.48 -9.34 -7.82
N LEU A 149 -15.39 -8.57 -7.87
CA LEU A 149 -15.29 -7.37 -8.71
C LEU A 149 -15.31 -7.74 -10.20
N GLU A 150 -14.57 -8.77 -10.60
CA GLU A 150 -14.55 -9.26 -11.99
C GLU A 150 -15.93 -9.75 -12.44
N MET A 151 -16.70 -10.37 -11.55
CA MET A 151 -18.07 -10.84 -11.87
C MET A 151 -19.10 -9.71 -11.96
N ALA A 152 -18.79 -8.52 -11.44
CA ALA A 152 -19.68 -7.36 -11.42
C ALA A 152 -19.45 -6.39 -12.59
N THR A 153 -18.41 -6.65 -13.39
CA THR A 153 -18.06 -5.88 -14.60
C THR A 153 -18.60 -6.59 -15.85
#